data_1c44113e32976b337acda27065409047
#
_entry.id   1c44113e32976b337acda27065409047
#
_cell.length_a   1.000
_cell.length_b   1.000
_cell.length_c   1.000
_cell.angle_alpha   90.00
_cell.angle_beta   90.00
_cell.angle_gamma   90.00
#
_symmetry.space_group_name_H-M   'P 1'
#
loop_
_entity.id
_entity.type
_entity.pdbx_description
1 polymer ?
#
loop_
_entity_poly.entity_id
_entity_poly.type
_entity_poly.pdbx_seq_one_letter_code
_entity_poly.pdbx_strand_id
1 'polypeptide(L)'
;TSGVDIIAAYKVPLNFRWVSKREVFRLPFFGPMLLVHGDIPIERGNAAAAMATVIRDGKRWPSRRASVAIFPEGTRSKDGEIHRFKMGAFNLAKEADVDILPVVMTGTGATFKGWRMNWSNRIAIRVLPPVSAERVAASDVKTLAEEVRVNMIEALAALRAEVAEEGRSRGRRNA
;
A
#
# COMPACT_ATOMS: atom_id res chain seq x y z
N THR A 1 5.49 3.72 7.64
CA THR A 1 5.50 2.41 6.94
C THR A 1 6.78 1.65 7.26
N SER A 2 6.64 0.38 7.61
CA SER A 2 7.75 -0.53 7.93
C SER A 2 7.67 -1.80 7.07
N GLY A 3 8.67 -2.69 7.12
CA GLY A 3 8.57 -4.01 6.46
C GLY A 3 7.36 -4.83 6.94
N VAL A 4 6.83 -4.50 8.11
CA VAL A 4 5.61 -5.11 8.68
C VAL A 4 4.37 -4.76 7.85
N ASP A 5 4.34 -3.60 7.18
CA ASP A 5 3.20 -3.22 6.31
C ASP A 5 3.03 -4.23 5.16
N ILE A 6 4.15 -4.72 4.62
CA ILE A 6 4.15 -5.71 3.54
C ILE A 6 3.57 -7.03 4.06
N ILE A 7 4.03 -7.49 5.22
CA ILE A 7 3.55 -8.74 5.84
C ILE A 7 2.07 -8.61 6.22
N ALA A 8 1.68 -7.47 6.79
CA ALA A 8 0.30 -7.20 7.17
C ALA A 8 -0.64 -7.19 5.95
N ALA A 9 -0.20 -6.63 4.82
CA ALA A 9 -1.00 -6.57 3.61
C ALA A 9 -1.36 -7.96 3.05
N TYR A 10 -0.57 -9.00 3.31
CA TYR A 10 -0.92 -10.39 2.93
C TYR A 10 -2.14 -10.94 3.69
N LYS A 11 -2.66 -10.23 4.68
CA LYS A 11 -3.99 -10.52 5.27
C LYS A 11 -5.14 -10.18 4.34
N VAL A 12 -4.93 -9.29 3.37
CA VAL A 12 -5.91 -9.02 2.33
C VAL A 12 -5.89 -10.20 1.34
N PRO A 13 -7.02 -10.89 1.09
CA PRO A 13 -7.07 -12.12 0.30
C PRO A 13 -7.00 -11.83 -1.22
N LEU A 14 -5.93 -11.17 -1.65
CA LEU A 14 -5.67 -10.84 -3.04
C LEU A 14 -4.31 -11.36 -3.47
N ASN A 15 -4.22 -11.84 -4.71
CA ASN A 15 -2.95 -12.17 -5.34
C ASN A 15 -2.35 -10.87 -5.92
N PHE A 16 -1.33 -10.32 -5.29
CA PHE A 16 -0.75 -9.05 -5.75
C PHE A 16 0.76 -9.12 -5.89
N ARG A 17 1.30 -8.19 -6.69
CA ARG A 17 2.71 -7.95 -6.95
C ARG A 17 3.10 -6.58 -6.42
N TRP A 18 4.20 -6.51 -5.69
CA TRP A 18 4.66 -5.26 -5.11
C TRP A 18 5.47 -4.42 -6.09
N VAL A 19 5.27 -3.13 -6.02
CA VAL A 19 6.22 -2.16 -6.61
C VAL A 19 7.25 -1.82 -5.54
N SER A 20 8.47 -2.25 -5.75
CA SER A 20 9.56 -2.15 -4.75
C SER A 20 10.83 -1.51 -5.34
N LYS A 21 11.69 -0.98 -4.48
CA LYS A 21 12.98 -0.43 -4.88
C LYS A 21 13.87 -1.48 -5.54
N ARG A 22 14.56 -1.10 -6.62
CA ARG A 22 15.52 -1.95 -7.32
C ARG A 22 16.63 -2.49 -6.41
N GLU A 23 17.08 -1.70 -5.42
CA GLU A 23 18.13 -2.11 -4.48
C GLU A 23 17.72 -3.34 -3.65
N VAL A 24 16.44 -3.51 -3.36
CA VAL A 24 15.92 -4.67 -2.60
C VAL A 24 16.08 -5.96 -3.41
N PHE A 25 16.00 -5.86 -4.74
CA PHE A 25 16.20 -7.01 -5.64
C PHE A 25 17.66 -7.45 -5.75
N ARG A 26 18.62 -6.65 -5.24
CA ARG A 26 20.03 -7.01 -5.17
C ARG A 26 20.42 -7.72 -3.88
N LEU A 27 19.51 -7.79 -2.90
CA LEU A 27 19.77 -8.49 -1.64
C LEU A 27 19.84 -10.01 -1.89
N PRO A 28 20.85 -10.70 -1.33
CA PRO A 28 20.93 -12.15 -1.42
C PRO A 28 19.68 -12.78 -0.80
N PHE A 29 19.19 -13.88 -1.37
CA PHE A 29 17.97 -14.61 -1.03
C PHE A 29 16.66 -13.85 -1.31
N PHE A 30 16.53 -12.58 -0.89
CA PHE A 30 15.32 -11.78 -1.10
C PHE A 30 15.13 -11.36 -2.56
N GLY A 31 16.19 -10.91 -3.21
CA GLY A 31 16.13 -10.44 -4.60
C GLY A 31 15.59 -11.50 -5.57
N PRO A 32 16.17 -12.70 -5.62
CA PRO A 32 15.65 -13.80 -6.43
C PRO A 32 14.20 -14.16 -6.11
N MET A 33 13.82 -14.16 -4.83
CA MET A 33 12.44 -14.44 -4.41
C MET A 33 11.45 -13.39 -4.98
N LEU A 34 11.77 -12.09 -4.90
CA LEU A 34 10.93 -11.03 -5.44
C LEU A 34 10.80 -11.11 -6.96
N LEU A 35 11.88 -11.50 -7.66
CA LEU A 35 11.85 -11.70 -9.11
C LEU A 35 10.96 -12.87 -9.51
N VAL A 36 11.09 -14.02 -8.84
CA VAL A 36 10.24 -15.20 -9.06
C VAL A 36 8.79 -14.91 -8.72
N HIS A 37 8.54 -14.15 -7.65
CA HIS A 37 7.19 -13.69 -7.28
C HIS A 37 6.60 -12.74 -8.34
N GLY A 38 7.45 -12.04 -9.11
CA GLY A 38 7.05 -11.14 -10.18
C GLY A 38 6.81 -9.71 -9.71
N ASP A 39 7.45 -9.32 -8.61
CA ASP A 39 7.42 -7.95 -8.12
C ASP A 39 8.11 -6.99 -9.10
N ILE A 40 7.72 -5.73 -9.06
CA ILE A 40 8.13 -4.71 -10.04
C ILE A 40 9.24 -3.84 -9.45
N PRO A 41 10.49 -3.95 -9.95
CA PRO A 41 11.59 -3.10 -9.49
C PRO A 41 11.50 -1.70 -10.07
N ILE A 42 11.57 -0.67 -9.22
CA ILE A 42 11.66 0.73 -9.66
C ILE A 42 12.92 1.42 -9.17
N GLU A 43 13.47 2.30 -9.98
CA GLU A 43 14.54 3.23 -9.58
C GLU A 43 13.95 4.50 -8.99
N ARG A 44 14.46 4.90 -7.83
CA ARG A 44 14.09 6.18 -7.21
C ARG A 44 15.07 7.27 -7.70
N GLY A 45 14.55 8.47 -7.90
CA GLY A 45 15.35 9.59 -8.41
C GLY A 45 14.90 10.06 -9.80
N ASN A 46 14.37 9.15 -10.61
CA ASN A 46 13.74 9.51 -11.88
C ASN A 46 12.26 9.10 -11.86
N ALA A 47 11.39 10.06 -11.54
CA ALA A 47 9.95 9.81 -11.42
C ALA A 47 9.31 9.35 -12.74
N ALA A 48 9.77 9.87 -13.88
CA ALA A 48 9.25 9.50 -15.19
C ALA A 48 9.64 8.05 -15.56
N ALA A 49 10.91 7.66 -15.35
CA ALA A 49 11.37 6.31 -15.60
C ALA A 49 10.71 5.30 -14.66
N ALA A 50 10.52 5.66 -13.36
CA ALA A 50 9.79 4.82 -12.40
C ALA A 50 8.34 4.61 -12.84
N MET A 51 7.66 5.68 -13.27
CA MET A 51 6.28 5.61 -13.78
C MET A 51 6.19 4.72 -15.03
N ALA A 52 7.07 4.93 -16.02
CA ALA A 52 7.10 4.13 -17.23
C ALA A 52 7.30 2.63 -16.91
N THR A 53 8.16 2.31 -15.94
CA THR A 53 8.39 0.93 -15.49
C THR A 53 7.13 0.35 -14.83
N VAL A 54 6.49 1.10 -13.93
CA VAL A 54 5.25 0.67 -13.26
C VAL A 54 4.15 0.38 -14.29
N ILE A 55 3.97 1.26 -15.27
CA ILE A 55 2.97 1.09 -16.33
C ILE A 55 3.31 -0.12 -17.19
N ARG A 56 4.52 -0.19 -17.74
CA ARG A 56 4.96 -1.27 -18.64
C ARG A 56 4.85 -2.65 -17.97
N ASP A 57 5.41 -2.79 -16.78
CA ASP A 57 5.52 -4.08 -16.10
C ASP A 57 4.25 -4.41 -15.31
N GLY A 58 3.51 -3.39 -14.84
CA GLY A 58 2.29 -3.55 -14.09
C GLY A 58 1.10 -4.01 -14.93
N LYS A 59 0.96 -3.52 -16.15
CA LYS A 59 -0.16 -3.87 -17.06
C LYS A 59 -0.33 -5.36 -17.35
N ARG A 60 0.73 -6.14 -17.22
CA ARG A 60 0.68 -7.60 -17.46
C ARG A 60 -0.03 -8.39 -16.36
N TRP A 61 -0.15 -7.83 -15.14
CA TRP A 61 -0.64 -8.59 -14.00
C TRP A 61 -2.18 -8.67 -13.92
N PRO A 62 -2.97 -7.62 -14.23
CA PRO A 62 -4.42 -7.72 -14.26
C PRO A 62 -4.93 -8.83 -15.20
N SER A 63 -4.35 -8.95 -16.41
CA SER A 63 -4.69 -10.03 -17.35
C SER A 63 -4.38 -11.43 -16.81
N ARG A 64 -3.52 -11.53 -15.79
CA ARG A 64 -3.16 -12.78 -15.09
C ARG A 64 -3.90 -12.94 -13.74
N ARG A 65 -4.96 -12.17 -13.52
CA ARG A 65 -5.73 -12.15 -12.27
C ARG A 65 -4.87 -11.86 -11.02
N ALA A 66 -3.88 -11.00 -11.18
CA ALA A 66 -3.06 -10.50 -10.09
C ALA A 66 -3.15 -8.98 -10.02
N SER A 67 -3.30 -8.45 -8.82
CA SER A 67 -3.30 -7.02 -8.56
C SER A 67 -1.87 -6.48 -8.46
N VAL A 68 -1.70 -5.17 -8.64
CA VAL A 68 -0.43 -4.48 -8.37
C VAL A 68 -0.57 -3.66 -7.10
N ALA A 69 0.23 -3.98 -6.09
CA ALA A 69 0.23 -3.26 -4.82
C ALA A 69 1.28 -2.14 -4.85
N ILE A 70 0.84 -0.92 -4.60
CA ILE A 70 1.67 0.28 -4.65
C ILE A 70 1.44 1.12 -3.40
N PHE A 71 2.52 1.54 -2.73
CA PHE A 71 2.47 2.63 -1.77
C PHE A 71 2.54 3.95 -2.54
N PRO A 72 1.43 4.69 -2.67
CA PRO A 72 1.34 5.81 -3.61
C PRO A 72 2.19 7.02 -3.20
N GLU A 73 2.54 7.15 -1.93
CA GLU A 73 3.48 8.17 -1.44
C GLU A 73 4.91 7.98 -1.99
N GLY A 74 5.29 6.75 -2.30
CA GLY A 74 6.62 6.38 -2.80
C GLY A 74 7.75 6.53 -1.76
N THR A 75 7.43 6.93 -0.54
CA THR A 75 8.33 7.03 0.61
C THR A 75 7.65 6.46 1.86
N ARG A 76 8.44 6.14 2.88
CA ARG A 76 7.88 5.75 4.18
C ARG A 76 7.43 6.99 4.94
N SER A 77 6.21 7.00 5.45
CA SER A 77 5.73 7.97 6.43
C SER A 77 6.48 7.78 7.75
N LYS A 78 6.98 8.86 8.33
CA LYS A 78 7.68 8.84 9.64
C LYS A 78 6.74 9.15 10.80
N ASP A 79 5.71 9.93 10.53
CA ASP A 79 4.68 10.39 11.47
C ASP A 79 3.43 9.50 11.47
N GLY A 80 3.36 8.56 10.53
CA GLY A 80 2.21 7.66 10.35
C GLY A 80 1.06 8.30 9.60
N GLU A 81 1.19 9.54 9.13
CA GLU A 81 0.17 10.25 8.36
C GLU A 81 0.27 9.93 6.87
N ILE A 82 -0.84 10.13 6.15
CA ILE A 82 -0.90 9.94 4.70
C ILE A 82 -0.52 11.25 4.01
N HIS A 83 0.63 11.24 3.36
CA HIS A 83 1.14 12.39 2.62
C HIS A 83 0.64 12.41 1.17
N ARG A 84 1.18 13.35 0.38
CA ARG A 84 0.83 13.51 -1.02
C ARG A 84 1.13 12.25 -1.84
N PHE A 85 0.18 11.86 -2.69
CA PHE A 85 0.32 10.72 -3.59
C PHE A 85 1.07 11.10 -4.88
N LYS A 86 1.86 10.15 -5.37
CA LYS A 86 2.46 10.17 -6.70
C LYS A 86 1.48 9.60 -7.71
N MET A 87 1.47 10.16 -8.90
CA MET A 87 0.49 9.81 -9.94
C MET A 87 0.69 8.42 -10.55
N GLY A 88 1.83 7.74 -10.27
CA GLY A 88 2.18 6.47 -10.92
C GLY A 88 1.14 5.35 -10.78
N ALA A 89 0.55 5.19 -9.59
CA ALA A 89 -0.48 4.19 -9.34
C ALA A 89 -1.76 4.48 -10.13
N PHE A 90 -2.16 5.74 -10.18
CA PHE A 90 -3.39 6.19 -10.85
C PHE A 90 -3.27 6.14 -12.37
N ASN A 91 -2.11 6.52 -12.91
CA ASN A 91 -1.82 6.37 -14.33
C ASN A 91 -1.79 4.89 -14.74
N LEU A 92 -1.19 4.01 -13.92
CA LEU A 92 -1.23 2.57 -14.19
C LEU A 92 -2.67 2.06 -14.26
N ALA A 93 -3.51 2.42 -13.28
CA ALA A 93 -4.89 1.98 -13.25
C ALA A 93 -5.67 2.46 -14.49
N LYS A 94 -5.49 3.73 -14.86
CA LYS A 94 -6.12 4.31 -16.05
C LYS A 94 -5.67 3.64 -17.36
N GLU A 95 -4.36 3.37 -17.50
CA GLU A 95 -3.82 2.75 -18.69
C GLU A 95 -4.05 1.24 -18.78
N ALA A 96 -4.24 0.57 -17.64
CA ALA A 96 -4.52 -0.86 -17.58
C ALA A 96 -6.02 -1.16 -17.55
N ASP A 97 -6.87 -0.13 -17.51
CA ASP A 97 -8.33 -0.23 -17.43
C ASP A 97 -8.78 -1.13 -16.26
N VAL A 98 -8.32 -0.79 -15.05
CA VAL A 98 -8.58 -1.57 -13.83
C VAL A 98 -9.03 -0.70 -12.68
N ASP A 99 -9.75 -1.30 -11.75
CA ASP A 99 -10.18 -0.68 -10.50
C ASP A 99 -9.00 -0.29 -9.62
N ILE A 100 -9.20 0.75 -8.80
CA ILE A 100 -8.31 1.10 -7.69
C ILE A 100 -8.97 0.63 -6.40
N LEU A 101 -8.28 -0.23 -5.63
CA LEU A 101 -8.72 -0.68 -4.33
C LEU A 101 -7.89 0.01 -3.23
N PRO A 102 -8.42 1.07 -2.57
CA PRO A 102 -7.69 1.72 -1.50
C PRO A 102 -7.69 0.86 -0.24
N VAL A 103 -6.53 0.77 0.41
CA VAL A 103 -6.34 0.02 1.66
C VAL A 103 -5.58 0.87 2.66
N VAL A 104 -6.11 1.00 3.87
CA VAL A 104 -5.44 1.67 4.99
C VAL A 104 -5.09 0.68 6.08
N MET A 105 -4.00 0.93 6.77
CA MET A 105 -3.54 0.11 7.88
C MET A 105 -2.96 0.94 9.02
N THR A 106 -3.11 0.45 10.24
CA THR A 106 -2.55 1.09 11.43
C THR A 106 -1.88 0.07 12.34
N GLY A 107 -1.02 0.53 13.25
CA GLY A 107 -0.34 -0.31 14.25
C GLY A 107 1.02 -0.87 13.79
N THR A 108 1.34 -0.88 12.51
CA THR A 108 2.59 -1.46 11.98
C THR A 108 3.85 -0.76 12.46
N GLY A 109 3.80 0.57 12.65
CA GLY A 109 4.94 1.37 13.11
C GLY A 109 5.36 1.09 14.55
N ALA A 110 4.44 0.67 15.40
CA ALA A 110 4.71 0.35 16.81
C ALA A 110 5.14 -1.12 17.03
N THR A 111 5.15 -1.94 15.97
CA THR A 111 5.49 -3.37 16.07
C THR A 111 6.98 -3.59 16.32
N PHE A 112 7.84 -2.70 15.83
CA PHE A 112 9.28 -2.75 16.08
C PHE A 112 9.77 -1.48 16.80
N LYS A 113 10.35 -1.65 18.00
CA LYS A 113 11.16 -0.64 18.68
C LYS A 113 12.61 -1.12 18.67
N GLY A 114 13.40 -0.66 17.69
CA GLY A 114 14.74 -1.17 17.45
C GLY A 114 14.73 -2.67 17.10
N TRP A 115 15.45 -3.50 17.85
CA TRP A 115 15.53 -4.95 17.68
C TRP A 115 14.41 -5.73 18.39
N ARG A 116 13.58 -5.07 19.19
CA ARG A 116 12.51 -5.73 19.98
C ARG A 116 11.18 -5.68 19.23
N MET A 117 10.58 -6.84 19.04
CA MET A 117 9.23 -6.96 18.48
C MET A 117 8.20 -6.81 19.61
N ASN A 118 7.26 -5.89 19.45
CA ASN A 118 6.13 -5.73 20.36
C ASN A 118 4.96 -6.62 19.90
N TRP A 119 4.88 -7.81 20.46
CA TRP A 119 3.83 -8.80 20.14
C TRP A 119 2.44 -8.36 20.60
N SER A 120 2.36 -7.44 21.57
CA SER A 120 1.07 -6.91 22.08
C SER A 120 0.49 -5.83 21.17
N ASN A 121 1.23 -5.40 20.15
CA ASN A 121 0.77 -4.36 19.26
C ASN A 121 -0.26 -4.90 18.28
N ARG A 122 -1.37 -4.18 18.13
CA ARG A 122 -2.47 -4.55 17.26
C ARG A 122 -2.30 -3.90 15.90
N ILE A 123 -2.30 -4.71 14.86
CA ILE A 123 -2.33 -4.27 13.47
C ILE A 123 -3.76 -4.41 12.98
N ALA A 124 -4.33 -3.33 12.46
CA ALA A 124 -5.63 -3.34 11.82
C ALA A 124 -5.52 -2.86 10.37
N ILE A 125 -6.33 -3.46 9.51
CA ILE A 125 -6.39 -3.17 8.07
C ILE A 125 -7.85 -2.92 7.71
N ARG A 126 -8.08 -1.91 6.88
CA ARG A 126 -9.39 -1.64 6.29
C ARG A 126 -9.24 -1.51 4.79
N VAL A 127 -10.06 -2.27 4.07
CA VAL A 127 -10.23 -2.15 2.63
C VAL A 127 -11.41 -1.23 2.39
N LEU A 128 -11.24 -0.20 1.57
CA LEU A 128 -12.28 0.75 1.22
C LEU A 128 -13.02 0.27 -0.04
N PRO A 129 -14.18 0.86 -0.35
CA PRO A 129 -14.87 0.60 -1.62
C PRO A 129 -13.94 0.86 -2.81
N PRO A 130 -13.98 0.00 -3.84
CA PRO A 130 -13.16 0.19 -5.03
C PRO A 130 -13.62 1.42 -5.82
N VAL A 131 -12.68 2.09 -6.45
CA VAL A 131 -12.95 3.07 -7.51
C VAL A 131 -12.95 2.29 -8.82
N SER A 132 -14.11 2.23 -9.49
CA SER A 132 -14.24 1.43 -10.70
C SER A 132 -13.38 1.94 -11.87
N ALA A 133 -13.03 1.05 -12.79
CA ALA A 133 -12.24 1.37 -13.97
C ALA A 133 -12.89 2.48 -14.80
N GLU A 134 -14.23 2.47 -14.94
CA GLU A 134 -14.97 3.53 -15.66
C GLU A 134 -14.76 4.89 -15.00
N ARG A 135 -14.83 4.95 -13.66
CA ARG A 135 -14.58 6.19 -12.92
C ARG A 135 -13.12 6.64 -13.05
N VAL A 136 -12.19 5.71 -12.99
CA VAL A 136 -10.76 5.98 -13.21
C VAL A 136 -10.52 6.56 -14.60
N ALA A 137 -11.11 5.96 -15.63
CA ALA A 137 -10.99 6.42 -17.03
C ALA A 137 -11.57 7.83 -17.23
N ALA A 138 -12.73 8.12 -16.63
CA ALA A 138 -13.45 9.39 -16.77
C ALA A 138 -12.82 10.54 -15.96
N SER A 139 -11.98 10.24 -14.96
CA SER A 139 -11.45 11.25 -14.04
C SER A 139 -10.12 11.85 -14.51
N ASP A 140 -9.88 13.10 -14.10
CA ASP A 140 -8.53 13.65 -14.08
C ASP A 140 -7.69 12.94 -13.01
N VAL A 141 -6.51 12.49 -13.38
CA VAL A 141 -5.65 11.66 -12.51
C VAL A 141 -5.26 12.38 -11.22
N LYS A 142 -5.00 13.68 -11.28
CA LYS A 142 -4.60 14.48 -10.11
C LYS A 142 -5.76 14.66 -9.14
N THR A 143 -6.93 14.96 -9.66
CA THR A 143 -8.16 15.13 -8.89
C THR A 143 -8.57 13.81 -8.22
N LEU A 144 -8.53 12.71 -8.97
CA LEU A 144 -8.83 11.38 -8.44
C LEU A 144 -7.85 10.97 -7.34
N ALA A 145 -6.56 11.22 -7.53
CA ALA A 145 -5.53 10.90 -6.53
C ALA A 145 -5.77 11.65 -5.21
N GLU A 146 -6.16 12.92 -5.29
CA GLU A 146 -6.44 13.72 -4.09
C GLU A 146 -7.73 13.26 -3.41
N GLU A 147 -8.79 12.95 -4.16
CA GLU A 147 -10.02 12.40 -3.62
C GLU A 147 -9.79 11.07 -2.88
N VAL A 148 -9.09 10.14 -3.52
CA VAL A 148 -8.74 8.86 -2.88
C VAL A 148 -7.88 9.08 -1.64
N ARG A 149 -6.96 10.03 -1.66
CA ARG A 149 -6.13 10.39 -0.51
C ARG A 149 -6.96 10.89 0.67
N VAL A 150 -7.90 11.79 0.43
CA VAL A 150 -8.80 12.33 1.48
C VAL A 150 -9.63 11.19 2.09
N ASN A 151 -10.26 10.36 1.27
CA ASN A 151 -11.03 9.21 1.74
C ASN A 151 -10.18 8.24 2.58
N MET A 152 -8.93 8.01 2.19
CA MET A 152 -8.00 7.17 2.96
C MET A 152 -7.60 7.81 4.30
N ILE A 153 -7.44 9.13 4.38
CA ILE A 153 -7.16 9.86 5.63
C ILE A 153 -8.32 9.69 6.60
N GLU A 154 -9.54 9.92 6.16
CA GLU A 154 -10.75 9.75 6.97
C GLU A 154 -10.90 8.31 7.47
N ALA A 155 -10.73 7.34 6.57
CA ALA A 155 -10.80 5.93 6.92
C ALA A 155 -9.70 5.50 7.92
N LEU A 156 -8.49 6.05 7.79
CA LEU A 156 -7.39 5.78 8.72
C LEU A 156 -7.67 6.37 10.10
N ALA A 157 -8.22 7.58 10.17
CA ALA A 157 -8.61 8.21 11.44
C ALA A 157 -9.69 7.39 12.16
N ALA A 158 -10.72 6.97 11.44
CA ALA A 158 -11.77 6.10 11.98
C ALA A 158 -11.22 4.75 12.46
N LEU A 159 -10.35 4.10 11.68
CA LEU A 159 -9.73 2.83 12.04
C LEU A 159 -8.87 2.95 13.31
N ARG A 160 -8.13 4.04 13.47
CA ARG A 160 -7.35 4.31 14.68
C ARG A 160 -8.22 4.48 15.92
N ALA A 161 -9.35 5.19 15.79
CA ALA A 161 -10.31 5.39 16.87
C ALA A 161 -10.90 4.05 17.34
N GLU A 162 -11.32 3.19 16.43
CA GLU A 162 -11.84 1.85 16.73
C GLU A 162 -10.83 0.98 17.47
N VAL A 163 -9.59 0.93 16.97
CA VAL A 163 -8.52 0.15 17.61
C VAL A 163 -8.23 0.65 19.04
N ALA A 164 -8.26 1.97 19.24
CA ALA A 164 -8.05 2.57 20.56
C ALA A 164 -9.19 2.24 21.53
N GLU A 165 -10.44 2.24 21.05
CA GLU A 165 -11.62 1.92 21.86
C GLU A 165 -11.65 0.44 22.27
N GLU A 166 -11.36 -0.46 21.34
CA GLU A 166 -11.26 -1.89 21.63
C GLU A 166 -10.12 -2.20 22.60
N GLY A 167 -9.00 -1.47 22.54
CA GLY A 167 -7.90 -1.58 23.52
C GLY A 167 -8.35 -1.20 24.93
N ARG A 168 -9.11 -0.10 25.07
CA ARG A 168 -9.67 0.33 26.37
C ARG A 168 -10.66 -0.67 26.94
N SER A 169 -11.54 -1.22 26.10
CA SER A 169 -12.57 -2.19 26.52
C SER A 169 -11.97 -3.52 27.00
N ARG A 170 -10.86 -3.97 26.41
CA ARG A 170 -10.13 -5.16 26.84
C ARG A 170 -9.37 -4.95 28.16
N GLY A 171 -8.76 -3.78 28.34
CA GLY A 171 -8.09 -3.43 29.59
C GLY A 171 -9.04 -3.47 30.78
N ARG A 172 -10.29 -2.99 30.61
CA ARG A 172 -11.34 -3.03 31.64
C ARG A 172 -11.86 -4.43 31.98
N ARG A 173 -11.72 -5.41 31.08
CA ARG A 173 -12.15 -6.80 31.31
C ARG A 173 -11.09 -7.65 32.02
N ASN A 174 -9.86 -7.21 32.00
CA ASN A 174 -8.72 -7.92 32.59
C ASN A 174 -8.21 -7.28 33.90
N ALA A 175 -8.85 -6.20 34.37
CA ALA A 175 -8.64 -5.55 35.64
C ALA A 175 -9.78 -5.88 36.62
#